data_f2158e469b9394e5f710fc1d3ef71245
#
_entry.id   f2158e469b9394e5f710fc1d3ef71245
#
_cell.length_a   1.000
_cell.length_b   1.000
_cell.length_c   1.000
_cell.angle_alpha   90.00
_cell.angle_beta   90.00
_cell.angle_gamma   90.00
#
_symmetry.space_group_name_H-M   'P 1'
#
loop_
_entity.id
_entity.type
_entity.pdbx_description
1 polymer ?
#
loop_
_entity_poly.entity_id
_entity_poly.type
_entity_poly.pdbx_seq_one_letter_code
_entity_poly.pdbx_strand_id
1 'polypeptide(L)'
;GRGTLSSITSDMPERSGFPLWHPNSVLATFQQGGTIYEKVADGSPQRDALLEGTVIPTSWSPDGEKLAVFDRRSDIWISSREGEYKPFLDGPNNERSGRFSPDGSAFAYVSDEAGGEFQVYVTPYPGPGRRIPVSIDGGLSPIWSADGDQLYFRQGSKVMAAGITLEPEIDVATPVELFDGPYTVDLSGHQRYDVAPDGRFLMVENSEDFRVVVVEGFFDELNRLVSTD
;
A
#
# COMPACT_ATOMS: atom_id res chain seq x y z
N GLY A 1 -12.76 11.91 -23.88
CA GLY A 1 -13.19 13.18 -23.27
C GLY A 1 -12.15 13.62 -22.25
N ARG A 2 -11.76 14.89 -22.23
CA ARG A 2 -10.92 15.43 -21.15
C ARG A 2 -11.78 15.48 -19.91
N GLY A 3 -11.55 14.59 -18.95
CA GLY A 3 -12.18 14.67 -17.64
C GLY A 3 -11.76 15.96 -16.94
N THR A 4 -12.71 16.63 -16.33
CA THR A 4 -12.44 17.81 -15.51
C THR A 4 -11.87 17.28 -14.18
N LEU A 5 -10.64 17.68 -13.83
CA LEU A 5 -10.09 17.39 -12.51
C LEU A 5 -10.85 18.23 -11.48
N SER A 6 -11.45 17.58 -10.50
CA SER A 6 -12.05 18.23 -9.34
C SER A 6 -11.31 17.78 -8.07
N SER A 7 -11.07 18.72 -7.16
CA SER A 7 -10.50 18.38 -5.86
C SER A 7 -11.58 17.78 -4.95
N ILE A 8 -11.27 16.67 -4.32
CA ILE A 8 -12.17 16.03 -3.33
C ILE A 8 -12.17 16.82 -2.01
N THR A 9 -11.13 17.58 -1.72
CA THR A 9 -10.91 18.27 -0.44
C THR A 9 -10.78 19.77 -0.57
N SER A 10 -11.24 20.39 -1.68
CA SER A 10 -11.11 21.84 -1.94
C SER A 10 -11.85 22.74 -0.95
N ASP A 11 -12.87 22.21 -0.31
CA ASP A 11 -13.72 22.87 0.69
C ASP A 11 -13.16 22.79 2.13
N MET A 12 -11.97 22.21 2.29
CA MET A 12 -11.39 21.93 3.61
C MET A 12 -10.24 22.89 3.92
N PRO A 13 -10.25 23.58 5.10
CA PRO A 13 -9.22 24.55 5.46
C PRO A 13 -7.88 23.92 5.85
N GLU A 14 -7.86 22.66 6.23
CA GLU A 14 -6.68 21.93 6.67
C GLU A 14 -6.14 21.02 5.57
N ARG A 15 -4.83 20.75 5.64
CA ARG A 15 -4.20 19.80 4.71
C ARG A 15 -4.76 18.40 4.92
N SER A 16 -5.17 17.77 3.83
CA SER A 16 -5.54 16.35 3.77
C SER A 16 -4.40 15.55 3.19
N GLY A 17 -4.24 14.32 3.64
CA GLY A 17 -3.20 13.42 3.19
C GLY A 17 -3.64 11.96 3.18
N PHE A 18 -2.79 11.10 2.63
CA PHE A 18 -2.96 9.64 2.62
C PHE A 18 -4.26 9.18 1.98
N PRO A 19 -4.57 9.62 0.74
CA PRO A 19 -5.79 9.21 0.08
C PRO A 19 -5.76 7.71 -0.25
N LEU A 20 -6.88 7.05 0.02
CA LEU A 20 -7.12 5.66 -0.36
C LEU A 20 -8.49 5.57 -1.04
N TRP A 21 -8.60 4.75 -2.06
CA TRP A 21 -9.88 4.33 -2.57
C TRP A 21 -10.43 3.19 -1.71
N HIS A 22 -11.71 3.29 -1.36
CA HIS A 22 -12.45 2.16 -0.83
C HIS A 22 -12.69 1.14 -1.97
N PRO A 23 -12.73 -0.19 -1.71
CA PRO A 23 -12.89 -1.21 -2.76
C PRO A 23 -14.14 -1.04 -3.63
N ASN A 24 -15.20 -0.37 -3.13
CA ASN A 24 -16.37 -0.07 -3.93
C ASN A 24 -16.16 0.99 -5.03
N SER A 25 -14.97 1.60 -5.11
CA SER A 25 -14.58 2.62 -6.08
C SER A 25 -15.47 3.90 -6.11
N VAL A 26 -16.25 4.12 -5.05
CA VAL A 26 -17.15 5.29 -4.89
C VAL A 26 -16.65 6.21 -3.79
N LEU A 27 -16.09 5.62 -2.74
CA LEU A 27 -15.65 6.34 -1.55
C LEU A 27 -14.13 6.55 -1.57
N ALA A 28 -13.72 7.74 -1.17
CA ALA A 28 -12.32 8.07 -0.92
C ALA A 28 -12.11 8.29 0.58
N THR A 29 -11.11 7.61 1.13
CA THR A 29 -10.67 7.75 2.52
C THR A 29 -9.43 8.63 2.57
N PHE A 30 -9.33 9.49 3.54
CA PHE A 30 -8.16 10.37 3.74
C PHE A 30 -8.03 10.80 5.20
N GLN A 31 -6.83 11.18 5.58
CA GLN A 31 -6.54 11.71 6.92
C GLN A 31 -6.53 13.25 6.90
N GLN A 32 -7.17 13.88 7.89
CA GLN A 32 -7.14 15.32 8.09
C GLN A 32 -7.25 15.66 9.58
N GLY A 33 -6.39 16.54 10.08
CA GLY A 33 -6.48 17.05 11.45
C GLY A 33 -6.45 15.99 12.55
N GLY A 34 -5.87 14.81 12.30
CA GLY A 34 -5.86 13.70 13.25
C GLY A 34 -7.09 12.80 13.20
N THR A 35 -7.95 12.95 12.19
CA THR A 35 -9.12 12.10 11.96
C THR A 35 -9.03 11.49 10.56
N ILE A 36 -9.38 10.23 10.42
CA ILE A 36 -9.61 9.59 9.14
C ILE A 36 -11.07 9.79 8.75
N TYR A 37 -11.28 10.31 7.56
CA TYR A 37 -12.59 10.57 6.97
C TYR A 37 -12.80 9.69 5.74
N GLU A 38 -14.07 9.44 5.46
CA GLU A 38 -14.55 8.86 4.22
C GLU A 38 -15.53 9.82 3.54
N LYS A 39 -15.49 9.89 2.22
CA LYS A 39 -16.32 10.80 1.43
C LYS A 39 -16.62 10.19 0.07
N VAL A 40 -17.83 10.41 -0.43
CA VAL A 40 -18.16 10.11 -1.83
C VAL A 40 -17.34 10.99 -2.75
N ALA A 41 -16.73 10.40 -3.77
CA ALA A 41 -15.86 11.10 -4.71
C ALA A 41 -16.65 11.82 -5.83
N ASP A 42 -17.83 12.34 -5.53
CA ASP A 42 -18.75 13.03 -6.44
C ASP A 42 -18.70 14.57 -6.32
N GLY A 43 -17.84 15.10 -5.45
CA GLY A 43 -17.73 16.53 -5.15
C GLY A 43 -18.69 17.02 -4.08
N SER A 44 -19.54 16.17 -3.49
CA SER A 44 -20.40 16.56 -2.37
C SER A 44 -19.56 17.01 -1.17
N PRO A 45 -20.03 17.96 -0.33
CA PRO A 45 -19.26 18.44 0.84
C PRO A 45 -19.29 17.46 2.03
N GLN A 46 -20.24 16.51 2.03
CA GLN A 46 -20.43 15.60 3.16
C GLN A 46 -19.30 14.60 3.29
N ARG A 47 -18.86 14.36 4.52
CA ARG A 47 -17.87 13.36 4.89
C ARG A 47 -18.24 12.74 6.23
N ASP A 48 -17.90 11.49 6.42
CA ASP A 48 -18.11 10.75 7.64
C ASP A 48 -16.76 10.49 8.32
N ALA A 49 -16.68 10.71 9.64
CA ALA A 49 -15.51 10.36 10.41
C ALA A 49 -15.50 8.85 10.67
N LEU A 50 -14.42 8.17 10.27
CA LEU A 50 -14.24 6.74 10.48
C LEU A 50 -13.45 6.43 11.75
N LEU A 51 -12.36 7.19 11.98
CA LEU A 51 -11.45 6.92 13.08
C LEU A 51 -10.78 8.23 13.55
N GLU A 52 -10.86 8.48 14.85
CA GLU A 52 -10.13 9.58 15.49
C GLU A 52 -8.78 9.06 16.01
N GLY A 53 -7.74 9.86 15.85
CA GLY A 53 -6.40 9.53 16.29
C GLY A 53 -5.33 9.92 15.29
N THR A 54 -4.09 10.03 15.77
CA THR A 54 -2.95 10.38 14.91
C THR A 54 -2.43 9.09 14.25
N VAL A 55 -3.24 8.53 13.37
CA VAL A 55 -2.97 7.31 12.63
C VAL A 55 -3.01 7.57 11.13
N ILE A 56 -2.31 6.77 10.36
CA ILE A 56 -2.18 6.89 8.92
C ILE A 56 -2.85 5.68 8.27
N PRO A 57 -3.87 5.89 7.43
CA PRO A 57 -4.53 4.80 6.72
C PRO A 57 -3.61 4.27 5.61
N THR A 58 -3.58 2.94 5.43
CA THR A 58 -2.70 2.29 4.46
C THR A 58 -3.40 1.38 3.47
N SER A 59 -4.43 0.65 3.90
CA SER A 59 -5.14 -0.27 3.02
C SER A 59 -6.51 -0.64 3.58
N TRP A 60 -7.51 -0.73 2.71
CA TRP A 60 -8.76 -1.43 2.98
C TRP A 60 -8.60 -2.93 2.73
N SER A 61 -9.31 -3.74 3.52
CA SER A 61 -9.55 -5.14 3.14
C SER A 61 -10.42 -5.22 1.87
N PRO A 62 -10.33 -6.29 1.07
CA PRO A 62 -11.07 -6.39 -0.20
C PRO A 62 -12.58 -6.26 -0.06
N ASP A 63 -13.15 -6.69 1.07
CA ASP A 63 -14.57 -6.57 1.41
C ASP A 63 -14.96 -5.15 1.86
N GLY A 64 -13.99 -4.26 2.12
CA GLY A 64 -14.21 -2.91 2.59
C GLY A 64 -14.61 -2.79 4.08
N GLU A 65 -14.52 -3.86 4.84
CA GLU A 65 -14.97 -3.89 6.24
C GLU A 65 -13.85 -3.58 7.24
N LYS A 66 -12.58 -3.69 6.82
CA LYS A 66 -11.41 -3.45 7.66
C LYS A 66 -10.49 -2.42 7.05
N LEU A 67 -10.00 -1.51 7.88
CA LEU A 67 -9.01 -0.51 7.50
C LEU A 67 -7.71 -0.75 8.28
N ALA A 68 -6.63 -1.00 7.57
CA ALA A 68 -5.31 -1.04 8.15
C ALA A 68 -4.78 0.39 8.31
N VAL A 69 -4.23 0.67 9.47
CA VAL A 69 -3.60 1.95 9.82
C VAL A 69 -2.29 1.69 10.56
N PHE A 70 -1.37 2.63 10.55
CA PHE A 70 -0.25 2.61 11.49
C PHE A 70 -0.20 3.90 12.30
N ASP A 71 0.29 3.80 13.53
CA ASP A 71 0.37 4.90 14.47
C ASP A 71 1.77 5.56 14.50
N ARG A 72 1.96 6.52 15.38
CA ARG A 72 3.24 7.22 15.55
C ARG A 72 4.38 6.35 16.13
N ARG A 73 4.04 5.19 16.72
CA ARG A 73 5.01 4.21 17.21
C ARG A 73 5.41 3.24 16.11
N SER A 74 4.80 3.40 14.93
CA SER A 74 4.93 2.49 13.80
C SER A 74 4.41 1.08 14.11
N ASP A 75 3.32 0.98 14.91
CA ASP A 75 2.56 -0.24 15.10
C ASP A 75 1.42 -0.30 14.09
N ILE A 76 1.12 -1.48 13.54
CA ILE A 76 0.00 -1.67 12.61
C ILE A 76 -1.24 -2.13 13.37
N TRP A 77 -2.31 -1.42 13.14
CA TRP A 77 -3.63 -1.66 13.74
C TRP A 77 -4.65 -1.93 12.65
N ILE A 78 -5.67 -2.73 12.99
CA ILE A 78 -6.82 -2.98 12.11
C ILE A 78 -8.06 -2.40 12.78
N SER A 79 -8.72 -1.48 12.09
CA SER A 79 -10.00 -0.90 12.49
C SER A 79 -11.13 -1.53 11.70
N SER A 80 -12.25 -1.86 12.34
CA SER A 80 -13.49 -2.18 11.64
C SER A 80 -14.28 -0.92 11.33
N ARG A 81 -15.23 -0.99 10.40
CA ARG A 81 -16.16 0.12 10.14
C ARG A 81 -17.04 0.48 11.35
N GLU A 82 -17.23 -0.44 12.27
CA GLU A 82 -17.96 -0.24 13.53
C GLU A 82 -17.11 0.45 14.62
N GLY A 83 -15.85 0.77 14.32
CA GLY A 83 -14.94 1.46 15.24
C GLY A 83 -14.16 0.53 16.17
N GLU A 84 -14.23 -0.79 16.01
CA GLU A 84 -13.30 -1.68 16.69
C GLU A 84 -11.88 -1.45 16.16
N TYR A 85 -10.95 -1.25 17.08
CA TYR A 85 -9.57 -0.90 16.79
C TYR A 85 -8.64 -1.84 17.57
N LYS A 86 -7.95 -2.73 16.88
CA LYS A 86 -7.13 -3.79 17.49
C LYS A 86 -5.71 -3.77 16.93
N PRO A 87 -4.69 -4.00 17.78
CA PRO A 87 -3.33 -4.18 17.29
C PRO A 87 -3.27 -5.45 16.42
N PHE A 88 -2.54 -5.36 15.34
CA PHE A 88 -2.25 -6.50 14.47
C PHE A 88 -0.76 -6.85 14.50
N LEU A 89 0.11 -5.83 14.40
CA LEU A 89 1.55 -5.94 14.58
C LEU A 89 1.96 -4.81 15.55
N ASP A 90 2.29 -5.18 16.80
CA ASP A 90 2.55 -4.27 17.92
C ASP A 90 3.84 -4.65 18.69
N GLY A 91 4.84 -5.13 17.97
CA GLY A 91 6.11 -5.58 18.52
C GLY A 91 7.07 -4.45 18.90
N PRO A 92 8.34 -4.76 19.22
CA PRO A 92 9.37 -3.78 19.52
C PRO A 92 9.94 -3.07 18.28
N ASN A 93 9.55 -3.51 17.09
CA ASN A 93 10.04 -3.03 15.82
C ASN A 93 9.10 -1.95 15.23
N ASN A 94 9.52 -1.31 14.16
CA ASN A 94 8.69 -0.37 13.44
C ASN A 94 8.00 -1.08 12.26
N GLU A 95 6.68 -1.21 12.31
CA GLU A 95 5.85 -1.74 11.24
C GLU A 95 5.05 -0.63 10.56
N ARG A 96 5.01 -0.62 9.22
CA ARG A 96 4.28 0.39 8.45
C ARG A 96 3.90 -0.09 7.05
N SER A 97 3.19 0.74 6.31
CA SER A 97 2.81 0.49 4.89
C SER A 97 2.07 -0.83 4.67
N GLY A 98 1.20 -1.20 5.62
CA GLY A 98 0.46 -2.45 5.59
C GLY A 98 -0.54 -2.53 4.41
N ARG A 99 -0.63 -3.68 3.74
CA ARG A 99 -1.49 -3.93 2.57
C ARG A 99 -2.14 -5.30 2.63
N PHE A 100 -3.48 -5.34 2.61
CA PHE A 100 -4.20 -6.58 2.41
C PHE A 100 -3.94 -7.14 1.01
N SER A 101 -3.83 -8.47 0.90
CA SER A 101 -3.88 -9.15 -0.40
C SER A 101 -5.26 -8.98 -1.05
N PRO A 102 -5.39 -9.08 -2.38
CA PRO A 102 -6.66 -8.92 -3.07
C PRO A 102 -7.75 -9.92 -2.67
N ASP A 103 -7.37 -11.09 -2.19
CA ASP A 103 -8.27 -12.13 -1.67
C ASP A 103 -8.53 -12.00 -0.15
N GLY A 104 -7.79 -11.12 0.53
CA GLY A 104 -7.88 -10.88 1.97
C GLY A 104 -7.27 -11.98 2.85
N SER A 105 -6.57 -12.96 2.31
CA SER A 105 -5.97 -14.07 3.07
C SER A 105 -4.58 -13.78 3.63
N ALA A 106 -3.93 -12.72 3.13
CA ALA A 106 -2.58 -12.32 3.52
C ALA A 106 -2.45 -10.80 3.73
N PHE A 107 -1.36 -10.41 4.38
CA PHE A 107 -1.05 -9.02 4.66
C PHE A 107 0.43 -8.77 4.43
N ALA A 108 0.75 -7.84 3.52
CA ALA A 108 2.10 -7.37 3.27
C ALA A 108 2.38 -6.12 4.10
N TYR A 109 3.59 -5.97 4.61
CA TYR A 109 4.00 -4.81 5.42
C TYR A 109 5.50 -4.61 5.37
N VAL A 110 5.95 -3.51 5.96
CA VAL A 110 7.36 -3.16 6.10
C VAL A 110 7.74 -3.18 7.57
N SER A 111 8.86 -3.83 7.92
CA SER A 111 9.40 -3.87 9.29
C SER A 111 10.91 -3.73 9.30
N ASP A 112 11.48 -3.17 10.38
CA ASP A 112 12.91 -3.10 10.65
C ASP A 112 13.40 -4.25 11.55
N GLU A 113 12.62 -5.31 11.72
CA GLU A 113 12.92 -6.46 12.60
C GLU A 113 14.23 -7.20 12.26
N ALA A 114 14.71 -7.09 11.02
CA ALA A 114 15.98 -7.70 10.58
C ALA A 114 17.23 -6.96 11.06
N GLY A 115 17.10 -5.84 11.78
CA GLY A 115 18.23 -5.15 12.39
C GLY A 115 18.65 -3.84 11.73
N GLY A 116 17.68 -2.96 11.41
CA GLY A 116 17.92 -1.55 11.12
C GLY A 116 17.52 -1.07 9.73
N GLU A 117 17.55 -1.90 8.68
CA GLU A 117 16.96 -1.57 7.39
C GLU A 117 15.55 -2.15 7.29
N PHE A 118 14.65 -1.36 6.72
CA PHE A 118 13.29 -1.82 6.47
C PHE A 118 13.27 -2.90 5.40
N GLN A 119 12.55 -3.99 5.71
CA GLN A 119 12.31 -5.11 4.80
C GLN A 119 10.81 -5.29 4.58
N VAL A 120 10.44 -5.82 3.43
CA VAL A 120 9.07 -6.22 3.12
C VAL A 120 8.82 -7.64 3.61
N TYR A 121 7.71 -7.84 4.29
CA TYR A 121 7.24 -9.14 4.78
C TYR A 121 5.82 -9.40 4.32
N VAL A 122 5.46 -10.67 4.28
CA VAL A 122 4.09 -11.16 4.13
C VAL A 122 3.76 -12.09 5.30
N THR A 123 2.54 -11.98 5.81
CA THR A 123 2.00 -12.86 6.85
C THR A 123 0.56 -13.26 6.52
N PRO A 124 0.07 -14.44 6.94
CA PRO A 124 -1.35 -14.77 6.82
C PRO A 124 -2.24 -13.76 7.56
N TYR A 125 -3.43 -13.52 7.04
CA TYR A 125 -4.49 -12.74 7.70
C TYR A 125 -5.75 -13.60 7.82
N PRO A 126 -6.47 -13.56 8.97
CA PRO A 126 -6.38 -12.60 10.08
C PRO A 126 -5.26 -12.86 11.12
N GLY A 127 -4.36 -13.76 10.88
CA GLY A 127 -3.16 -13.98 11.69
C GLY A 127 -3.34 -14.15 13.21
N PRO A 128 -2.26 -14.08 14.00
CA PRO A 128 -0.87 -14.00 13.56
C PRO A 128 -0.38 -15.33 12.98
N GLY A 129 0.41 -15.27 11.94
CA GLY A 129 1.05 -16.40 11.31
C GLY A 129 2.56 -16.22 11.18
N ARG A 130 3.22 -17.09 10.42
CA ARG A 130 4.62 -16.95 10.10
C ARG A 130 4.85 -15.67 9.28
N ARG A 131 5.84 -14.87 9.69
CA ARG A 131 6.33 -13.73 8.93
C ARG A 131 7.32 -14.22 7.88
N ILE A 132 7.09 -13.94 6.62
CA ILE A 132 7.91 -14.42 5.52
C ILE A 132 8.56 -13.20 4.86
N PRO A 133 9.91 -13.10 4.84
CA PRO A 133 10.59 -12.01 4.18
C PRO A 133 10.38 -12.10 2.67
N VAL A 134 10.08 -10.97 2.05
CA VAL A 134 9.94 -10.82 0.60
C VAL A 134 11.16 -10.14 0.01
N SER A 135 11.60 -9.03 0.61
CA SER A 135 12.81 -8.35 0.17
C SER A 135 14.06 -8.98 0.81
N ILE A 136 15.24 -8.80 0.17
CA ILE A 136 16.53 -9.34 0.62
C ILE A 136 17.41 -8.21 1.14
N ASP A 137 17.59 -7.15 0.35
CA ASP A 137 18.50 -6.03 0.61
C ASP A 137 17.71 -4.72 0.78
N GLY A 138 16.78 -4.69 1.74
CA GLY A 138 15.89 -3.57 1.94
C GLY A 138 14.65 -3.62 1.06
N GLY A 139 13.55 -3.02 1.56
CA GLY A 139 12.30 -2.95 0.82
C GLY A 139 11.29 -2.01 1.48
N LEU A 140 10.58 -1.26 0.66
CA LEU A 140 9.58 -0.27 1.10
C LEU A 140 8.34 -0.31 0.20
N SER A 141 7.24 0.22 0.73
CA SER A 141 6.03 0.52 -0.07
C SER A 141 5.50 -0.68 -0.86
N PRO A 142 5.16 -1.81 -0.23
CA PRO A 142 4.62 -2.97 -0.93
C PRO A 142 3.28 -2.66 -1.59
N ILE A 143 3.04 -3.20 -2.80
CA ILE A 143 1.77 -3.20 -3.52
C ILE A 143 1.54 -4.58 -4.13
N TRP A 144 0.38 -5.14 -3.92
CA TRP A 144 -0.04 -6.38 -4.57
C TRP A 144 -0.42 -6.14 -6.04
N SER A 145 -0.16 -7.12 -6.90
CA SER A 145 -0.83 -7.21 -8.20
C SER A 145 -2.34 -7.42 -8.01
N ALA A 146 -3.12 -7.11 -9.03
CA ALA A 146 -4.58 -7.21 -8.94
C ALA A 146 -5.09 -8.64 -8.70
N ASP A 147 -4.36 -9.64 -9.16
CA ASP A 147 -4.63 -11.08 -8.99
C ASP A 147 -3.98 -11.67 -7.72
N GLY A 148 -3.06 -10.92 -7.07
CA GLY A 148 -2.42 -11.32 -5.82
C GLY A 148 -1.24 -12.29 -5.97
N ASP A 149 -0.83 -12.60 -7.19
CA ASP A 149 0.28 -13.52 -7.48
C ASP A 149 1.66 -12.83 -7.49
N GLN A 150 1.69 -11.48 -7.43
CA GLN A 150 2.90 -10.68 -7.36
C GLN A 150 2.83 -9.67 -6.22
N LEU A 151 3.97 -9.41 -5.60
CA LEU A 151 4.15 -8.28 -4.70
C LEU A 151 5.25 -7.37 -5.24
N TYR A 152 4.88 -6.16 -5.57
CA TYR A 152 5.80 -5.11 -6.00
C TYR A 152 6.28 -4.32 -4.80
N PHE A 153 7.54 -3.86 -4.82
CA PHE A 153 8.08 -3.03 -3.76
C PHE A 153 9.23 -2.15 -4.25
N ARG A 154 9.62 -1.18 -3.45
CA ARG A 154 10.74 -0.30 -3.75
C ARG A 154 11.99 -0.76 -3.02
N GLN A 155 13.10 -0.85 -3.75
CA GLN A 155 14.45 -1.04 -3.22
C GLN A 155 15.33 0.12 -3.72
N GLY A 156 15.43 1.19 -2.92
CA GLY A 156 16.03 2.43 -3.40
C GLY A 156 15.29 2.99 -4.61
N SER A 157 16.00 3.29 -5.69
CA SER A 157 15.44 3.77 -6.97
C SER A 157 14.69 2.69 -7.77
N LYS A 158 14.96 1.41 -7.46
CA LYS A 158 14.42 0.26 -8.19
C LYS A 158 12.99 -0.07 -7.80
N VAL A 159 12.23 -0.59 -8.75
CA VAL A 159 11.00 -1.34 -8.53
C VAL A 159 11.30 -2.81 -8.67
N MET A 160 10.96 -3.57 -7.64
CA MET A 160 11.16 -5.01 -7.55
C MET A 160 9.82 -5.73 -7.63
N ALA A 161 9.82 -6.97 -8.08
CA ALA A 161 8.68 -7.88 -8.03
C ALA A 161 9.09 -9.21 -7.43
N ALA A 162 8.23 -9.77 -6.58
CA ALA A 162 8.34 -11.13 -6.07
C ALA A 162 7.06 -11.89 -6.40
N GLY A 163 7.17 -13.09 -6.97
CA GLY A 163 6.06 -14.01 -7.12
C GLY A 163 5.60 -14.50 -5.75
N ILE A 164 4.29 -14.52 -5.54
CA ILE A 164 3.68 -14.95 -4.27
C ILE A 164 2.68 -16.07 -4.57
N THR A 165 2.79 -17.16 -3.84
CA THR A 165 1.75 -18.18 -3.77
C THR A 165 1.15 -18.15 -2.38
N LEU A 166 -0.17 -18.04 -2.27
CA LEU A 166 -0.85 -17.91 -0.97
C LEU A 166 -1.35 -19.25 -0.42
N GLU A 167 -1.61 -20.24 -1.28
CA GLU A 167 -2.13 -21.56 -0.89
C GLU A 167 -1.26 -22.69 -1.45
N PRO A 168 -1.12 -23.84 -0.72
CA PRO A 168 -1.67 -24.12 0.62
C PRO A 168 -0.92 -23.44 1.77
N GLU A 169 0.24 -22.89 1.51
CA GLU A 169 1.08 -22.10 2.42
C GLU A 169 1.67 -20.93 1.63
N ILE A 170 1.95 -19.84 2.32
CA ILE A 170 2.57 -18.69 1.67
C ILE A 170 4.00 -19.06 1.27
N ASP A 171 4.27 -18.97 -0.01
CA ASP A 171 5.60 -19.10 -0.61
C ASP A 171 5.97 -17.84 -1.38
N VAL A 172 7.24 -17.47 -1.35
CA VAL A 172 7.76 -16.24 -1.95
C VAL A 172 8.94 -16.57 -2.85
N ALA A 173 8.79 -16.28 -4.13
CA ALA A 173 9.87 -16.42 -5.10
C ALA A 173 10.95 -15.35 -4.87
N THR A 174 12.17 -15.62 -5.34
CA THR A 174 13.26 -14.64 -5.30
C THR A 174 12.87 -13.37 -6.05
N PRO A 175 12.97 -12.17 -5.42
CA PRO A 175 12.61 -10.93 -6.07
C PRO A 175 13.48 -10.64 -7.29
N VAL A 176 12.88 -10.06 -8.32
CA VAL A 176 13.55 -9.60 -9.53
C VAL A 176 13.37 -8.10 -9.71
N GLU A 177 14.38 -7.44 -10.26
CA GLU A 177 14.29 -6.04 -10.64
C GLU A 177 13.43 -5.92 -11.90
N LEU A 178 12.38 -5.08 -11.84
CA LEU A 178 11.58 -4.74 -13.02
C LEU A 178 12.19 -3.57 -13.78
N PHE A 179 12.44 -2.49 -13.07
CA PHE A 179 13.06 -1.29 -13.65
C PHE A 179 13.65 -0.39 -12.56
N ASP A 180 14.53 0.51 -12.99
CA ASP A 180 15.14 1.56 -12.17
C ASP A 180 14.84 2.93 -12.79
N GLY A 181 14.83 3.98 -11.97
CA GLY A 181 14.61 5.33 -12.45
C GLY A 181 14.58 6.39 -11.35
N PRO A 182 14.56 7.67 -11.74
CA PRO A 182 14.62 8.80 -10.83
C PRO A 182 13.29 9.04 -10.12
N TYR A 183 12.70 7.98 -9.57
CA TYR A 183 11.41 8.06 -8.91
C TYR A 183 11.56 8.33 -7.42
N THR A 184 10.66 9.14 -6.87
CA THR A 184 10.65 9.51 -5.46
C THR A 184 10.48 8.27 -4.57
N VAL A 185 11.33 8.17 -3.55
CA VAL A 185 11.22 7.18 -2.47
C VAL A 185 10.85 7.91 -1.19
N ASP A 186 9.90 7.39 -0.44
CA ASP A 186 9.44 7.98 0.82
C ASP A 186 9.69 7.00 1.98
N LEU A 187 10.60 7.37 2.85
CA LEU A 187 10.94 6.57 4.03
C LEU A 187 9.92 6.69 5.17
N SER A 188 8.98 7.61 5.07
CA SER A 188 7.95 7.84 6.11
C SER A 188 6.71 6.95 5.97
N GLY A 189 6.71 6.06 4.98
CA GLY A 189 5.62 5.11 4.73
C GLY A 189 4.53 5.61 3.78
N HIS A 190 4.72 6.79 3.15
CA HIS A 190 3.81 7.24 2.11
C HIS A 190 4.01 6.48 0.80
N GLN A 191 2.92 6.11 0.19
CA GLN A 191 2.93 5.52 -1.14
C GLN A 191 3.24 6.59 -2.20
N ARG A 192 4.29 6.39 -3.00
CA ARG A 192 4.72 7.31 -4.07
C ARG A 192 4.63 6.68 -5.46
N TYR A 193 3.96 5.56 -5.56
CA TYR A 193 3.62 4.92 -6.83
C TYR A 193 2.36 4.08 -6.65
N ASP A 194 1.77 3.68 -7.74
CA ASP A 194 0.63 2.76 -7.75
C ASP A 194 0.70 1.86 -8.98
N VAL A 195 -0.04 0.75 -8.96
CA VAL A 195 -0.08 -0.22 -10.04
C VAL A 195 -1.52 -0.39 -10.50
N ALA A 196 -1.76 -0.12 -11.77
CA ALA A 196 -3.06 -0.32 -12.39
C ALA A 196 -3.35 -1.83 -12.58
N PRO A 197 -4.63 -2.25 -12.64
CA PRO A 197 -4.98 -3.66 -12.87
C PRO A 197 -4.43 -4.25 -14.18
N ASP A 198 -4.10 -3.41 -15.14
CA ASP A 198 -3.46 -3.80 -16.41
C ASP A 198 -1.93 -3.80 -16.34
N GLY A 199 -1.37 -3.59 -15.14
CA GLY A 199 0.04 -3.65 -14.83
C GLY A 199 0.87 -2.43 -15.14
N ARG A 200 0.26 -1.34 -15.57
CA ARG A 200 0.98 -0.08 -15.70
C ARG A 200 1.29 0.52 -14.35
N PHE A 201 2.49 1.02 -14.21
CA PHE A 201 2.92 1.72 -13.01
C PHE A 201 2.70 3.21 -13.14
N LEU A 202 2.11 3.81 -12.12
CA LEU A 202 2.02 5.25 -11.96
C LEU A 202 3.11 5.67 -10.98
N MET A 203 4.09 6.43 -11.44
CA MET A 203 5.27 6.80 -10.64
C MET A 203 5.32 8.30 -10.41
N VAL A 204 5.80 8.72 -9.23
CA VAL A 204 6.15 10.13 -8.98
C VAL A 204 7.63 10.30 -9.25
N GLU A 205 7.96 11.08 -10.28
CA GLU A 205 9.32 11.39 -10.67
C GLU A 205 9.95 12.41 -9.72
N ASN A 206 11.19 12.19 -9.34
CA ASN A 206 11.97 13.14 -8.54
C ASN A 206 12.56 14.22 -9.48
N SER A 207 11.78 15.26 -9.72
CA SER A 207 12.14 16.43 -10.53
C SER A 207 11.82 17.73 -9.79
N GLU A 208 12.40 18.86 -10.23
CA GLU A 208 12.09 20.18 -9.64
C GLU A 208 10.58 20.50 -9.69
N ASP A 209 9.92 20.07 -10.76
CA ASP A 209 8.46 20.05 -10.88
C ASP A 209 7.98 18.62 -10.69
N PHE A 210 7.28 18.33 -9.60
CA PHE A 210 6.70 17.00 -9.36
C PHE A 210 5.95 16.51 -10.60
N ARG A 211 6.43 15.43 -11.20
CA ARG A 211 5.81 14.78 -12.36
C ARG A 211 5.28 13.43 -11.99
N VAL A 212 4.10 13.14 -12.49
CA VAL A 212 3.52 11.79 -12.44
C VAL A 212 3.72 11.19 -13.82
N VAL A 213 4.39 10.05 -13.89
CA VAL A 213 4.68 9.33 -15.13
C VAL A 213 4.03 7.95 -15.11
N VAL A 214 3.62 7.48 -16.28
CA VAL A 214 3.10 6.12 -16.48
C VAL A 214 4.20 5.29 -17.10
N VAL A 215 4.52 4.17 -16.49
CA VAL A 215 5.51 3.22 -17.00
C VAL A 215 4.77 1.99 -17.50
N GLU A 216 4.99 1.60 -18.75
CA GLU A 216 4.29 0.53 -19.47
C GLU A 216 5.28 -0.52 -20.00
N GLY A 217 4.75 -1.70 -20.33
CA GLY A 217 5.48 -2.71 -21.09
C GLY A 217 6.29 -3.71 -20.28
N PHE A 218 6.19 -3.72 -18.94
CA PHE A 218 6.95 -4.64 -18.09
C PHE A 218 6.32 -6.03 -17.94
N PHE A 219 5.06 -6.20 -18.24
CA PHE A 219 4.37 -7.50 -18.13
C PHE A 219 4.97 -8.56 -19.04
N ASP A 220 5.33 -8.21 -20.26
CA ASP A 220 5.96 -9.15 -21.19
C ASP A 220 7.34 -9.58 -20.68
N GLU A 221 8.09 -8.66 -20.08
CA GLU A 221 9.38 -8.93 -19.47
C GLU A 221 9.23 -9.72 -18.16
N LEU A 222 8.26 -9.40 -17.33
CA LEU A 222 7.96 -10.13 -16.10
C LEU A 222 7.57 -11.58 -16.41
N ASN A 223 6.64 -11.80 -17.35
CA ASN A 223 6.25 -13.14 -17.79
C ASN A 223 7.44 -13.94 -18.35
N ARG A 224 8.38 -13.27 -19.03
CA ARG A 224 9.60 -13.89 -19.52
C ARG A 224 10.58 -14.29 -18.39
N LEU A 225 10.63 -13.50 -17.30
CA LEU A 225 11.55 -13.72 -16.18
C LEU A 225 10.98 -14.70 -15.13
N VAL A 226 9.66 -14.73 -14.96
CA VAL A 226 8.97 -15.56 -13.94
C VAL A 226 8.45 -16.89 -14.53
N SER A 227 8.28 -16.97 -15.85
CA SER A 227 7.95 -18.26 -16.52
C SER A 227 9.19 -19.15 -16.57
N THR A 228 9.49 -19.80 -15.47
CA THR A 228 10.45 -20.90 -15.41
C THR A 228 9.76 -22.14 -14.87
N ASP A 229 9.52 -23.07 -15.82
CA ASP A 229 9.28 -24.53 -15.69
C ASP A 229 8.26 -25.02 -14.68
#